data_0262df49fb0ad23202dd359958656597
#
_entry.id   0262df49fb0ad23202dd359958656597
#
_cell.length_a   1.000
_cell.length_b   1.000
_cell.length_c   1.000
_cell.angle_alpha   90.00
_cell.angle_beta   90.00
_cell.angle_gamma   90.00
#
_symmetry.space_group_name_H-M   'P 1'
#
loop_
_entity.id
_entity.type
_entity.pdbx_description
1 polymer ?
#
loop_
_entity_poly.entity_id
_entity_poly.type
_entity_poly.pdbx_seq_one_letter_code
_entity_poly.pdbx_strand_id
1 'polypeptide(L)'
;MAIVRLIFVTVKPADGAAAERLWKEECAPLMIKQQGCLSEELLKSVEVPGEYISYSIWESQENIDRYRASAAHEEIKRHGARLKTAQPPVVKEYVLV
;
A
#
# COMPACT_ATOMS: atom_id res chain seq x y z
N MET A 1 1.59 -17.77 10.23
CA MET A 1 0.37 -17.02 10.50
C MET A 1 0.34 -15.80 9.59
N ALA A 2 -0.71 -15.63 8.81
CA ALA A 2 -0.78 -14.54 7.87
C ALA A 2 -0.95 -13.19 8.55
N ILE A 3 -0.30 -12.17 8.01
CA ILE A 3 -0.39 -10.79 8.50
C ILE A 3 -1.07 -9.95 7.44
N VAL A 4 -2.08 -9.18 7.84
CA VAL A 4 -2.75 -8.21 6.99
C VAL A 4 -2.13 -6.85 7.27
N ARG A 5 -1.60 -6.21 6.22
CA ARG A 5 -1.00 -4.89 6.34
C ARG A 5 -1.86 -3.87 5.61
N LEU A 6 -2.30 -2.85 6.34
CA LEU A 6 -3.17 -1.79 5.82
C LEU A 6 -2.42 -0.46 5.84
N ILE A 7 -2.47 0.25 4.71
CA ILE A 7 -1.93 1.60 4.64
C ILE A 7 -3.07 2.54 4.28
N PHE A 8 -3.40 3.43 5.22
CA PHE A 8 -4.49 4.40 5.05
C PHE A 8 -3.94 5.66 4.40
N VAL A 9 -4.46 6.01 3.24
CA VAL A 9 -3.99 7.13 2.44
C VAL A 9 -5.16 8.05 2.10
N THR A 10 -4.95 9.36 2.29
CA THR A 10 -5.95 10.35 1.89
C THR A 10 -5.29 11.34 0.93
N VAL A 11 -5.89 11.50 -0.24
CA VAL A 11 -5.46 12.49 -1.23
C VAL A 11 -6.61 13.45 -1.51
N LYS A 12 -6.33 14.58 -2.14
CA LYS A 12 -7.40 15.46 -2.60
C LYS A 12 -8.30 14.69 -3.57
N PRO A 13 -9.61 14.86 -3.54
CA PRO A 13 -10.50 14.14 -4.45
C PRO A 13 -10.13 14.27 -5.92
N ALA A 14 -9.64 15.43 -6.34
CA ALA A 14 -9.20 15.66 -7.72
C ALA A 14 -7.99 14.80 -8.11
N ASP A 15 -7.21 14.33 -7.14
CA ASP A 15 -6.01 13.53 -7.37
C ASP A 15 -6.28 12.02 -7.31
N GLY A 16 -7.53 11.62 -7.06
CA GLY A 16 -7.90 10.22 -6.88
C GLY A 16 -7.53 9.34 -8.05
N ALA A 17 -7.88 9.76 -9.28
CA ALA A 17 -7.58 8.98 -10.48
C ALA A 17 -6.07 8.79 -10.69
N ALA A 18 -5.29 9.84 -10.43
CA ALA A 18 -3.84 9.77 -10.54
C ALA A 18 -3.24 8.84 -9.49
N ALA A 19 -3.78 8.87 -8.27
CA ALA A 19 -3.35 7.99 -7.18
C ALA A 19 -3.63 6.52 -7.52
N GLU A 20 -4.82 6.22 -8.04
CA GLU A 20 -5.18 4.86 -8.44
C GLU A 20 -4.27 4.33 -9.53
N ARG A 21 -3.97 5.16 -10.53
CA ARG A 21 -3.09 4.78 -11.63
C ARG A 21 -1.67 4.52 -11.14
N LEU A 22 -1.14 5.40 -10.30
CA LEU A 22 0.19 5.26 -9.75
C LEU A 22 0.32 3.95 -8.97
N TRP A 23 -0.65 3.66 -8.12
CA TRP A 23 -0.64 2.45 -7.31
C TRP A 23 -0.70 1.21 -8.20
N LYS A 24 -1.64 1.17 -9.15
CA LYS A 24 -1.85 0.00 -10.02
C LYS A 24 -0.68 -0.25 -10.96
N GLU A 25 -0.09 0.80 -11.51
CA GLU A 25 0.93 0.66 -12.55
C GLU A 25 2.35 0.61 -12.00
N GLU A 26 2.61 1.27 -10.86
CA GLU A 26 3.99 1.43 -10.37
C GLU A 26 4.26 0.78 -9.01
N CYS A 27 3.28 0.69 -8.13
CA CYS A 27 3.49 0.15 -6.78
C CYS A 27 3.09 -1.32 -6.66
N ALA A 28 1.86 -1.68 -7.02
CA ALA A 28 1.37 -3.03 -6.86
C ALA A 28 2.19 -4.09 -7.60
N PRO A 29 2.66 -3.84 -8.85
CA PRO A 29 3.49 -4.83 -9.54
C PRO A 29 4.80 -5.14 -8.83
N LEU A 30 5.36 -4.18 -8.12
CA LEU A 30 6.58 -4.38 -7.33
C LEU A 30 6.28 -5.14 -6.05
N MET A 31 5.17 -4.81 -5.38
CA MET A 31 4.79 -5.44 -4.12
C MET A 31 4.47 -6.92 -4.29
N ILE A 32 3.67 -7.25 -5.30
CA ILE A 32 3.23 -8.64 -5.48
C ILE A 32 4.36 -9.60 -5.81
N LYS A 33 5.49 -9.09 -6.28
CA LYS A 33 6.68 -9.89 -6.57
C LYS A 33 7.52 -10.19 -5.33
N GLN A 34 7.24 -9.54 -4.21
CA GLN A 34 8.04 -9.70 -3.01
C GLN A 34 7.77 -11.07 -2.36
N GLN A 35 8.82 -11.68 -1.82
CA GLN A 35 8.69 -12.94 -1.13
C GLN A 35 7.72 -12.81 0.04
N GLY A 36 6.74 -13.70 0.09
CA GLY A 36 5.75 -13.73 1.16
C GLY A 36 4.55 -12.82 0.95
N CYS A 37 4.54 -11.99 -0.10
CA CYS A 37 3.37 -11.19 -0.43
C CYS A 37 2.35 -12.06 -1.16
N LEU A 38 1.23 -12.35 -0.52
CA LEU A 38 0.20 -13.23 -1.04
C LEU A 38 -0.82 -12.49 -1.90
N SER A 39 -1.10 -11.24 -1.55
CA SER A 39 -2.02 -10.42 -2.34
C SER A 39 -1.79 -8.94 -2.05
N GLU A 40 -2.17 -8.11 -3.00
CA GLU A 40 -2.11 -6.65 -2.87
C GLU A 40 -3.32 -6.07 -3.60
N GLU A 41 -4.12 -5.27 -2.89
CA GLU A 41 -5.30 -4.65 -3.44
C GLU A 41 -5.41 -3.21 -2.96
N LEU A 42 -5.99 -2.36 -3.78
CA LEU A 42 -6.31 -0.99 -3.40
C LEU A 42 -7.81 -0.89 -3.13
N LEU A 43 -8.16 -0.47 -1.91
CA LEU A 43 -9.54 -0.24 -1.52
C LEU A 43 -9.83 1.25 -1.64
N LYS A 44 -10.97 1.58 -2.21
CA LYS A 44 -11.42 2.96 -2.37
C LYS A 44 -12.67 3.16 -1.52
N SER A 45 -12.69 4.23 -0.72
CA SER A 45 -13.88 4.55 0.05
C SER A 45 -15.06 4.84 -0.86
N VAL A 46 -16.22 4.23 -0.55
CA VAL A 46 -17.46 4.53 -1.25
C VAL A 46 -18.16 5.77 -0.67
N GLU A 47 -17.72 6.23 0.49
CA GLU A 47 -18.35 7.34 1.21
C GLU A 47 -17.56 8.64 1.11
N VAL A 48 -16.23 8.55 1.20
CA VAL A 48 -15.35 9.72 1.27
C VAL A 48 -14.42 9.76 0.07
N PRO A 49 -14.61 10.70 -0.86
CA PRO A 49 -13.72 10.84 -2.02
C PRO A 49 -12.27 11.12 -1.56
N GLY A 50 -11.32 10.44 -2.18
CA GLY A 50 -9.90 10.62 -1.88
C GLY A 50 -9.35 9.72 -0.78
N GLU A 51 -10.19 8.92 -0.12
CA GLU A 51 -9.74 7.95 0.88
C GLU A 51 -9.48 6.59 0.25
N TYR A 52 -8.30 6.05 0.53
CA TYR A 52 -7.87 4.75 0.02
C TYR A 52 -7.19 3.93 1.11
N ILE A 53 -7.23 2.62 0.94
CA ILE A 53 -6.47 1.70 1.79
C ILE A 53 -5.70 0.76 0.86
N SER A 54 -4.37 0.73 1.02
CA SER A 54 -3.56 -0.32 0.42
C SER A 54 -3.69 -1.53 1.33
N TYR A 55 -4.21 -2.64 0.79
CA TYR A 55 -4.53 -3.84 1.53
C TYR A 55 -3.63 -4.96 1.00
N SER A 56 -2.74 -5.47 1.85
CA SER A 56 -1.86 -6.58 1.48
C SER A 56 -1.87 -7.68 2.53
N ILE A 57 -1.72 -8.91 2.06
CA ILE A 57 -1.64 -10.08 2.92
C ILE A 57 -0.26 -10.70 2.75
N TRP A 58 0.41 -10.99 3.87
CA TRP A 58 1.78 -11.51 3.90
C TRP A 58 1.83 -12.81 4.69
N GLU A 59 2.71 -13.72 4.29
CA GLU A 59 2.86 -15.01 4.97
C GLU A 59 3.30 -14.84 6.43
N SER A 60 4.18 -13.87 6.71
CA SER A 60 4.74 -13.66 8.04
C SER A 60 5.24 -12.23 8.24
N GLN A 61 5.43 -11.86 9.50
CA GLN A 61 6.05 -10.58 9.85
C GLN A 61 7.48 -10.51 9.31
N GLU A 62 8.20 -11.61 9.32
CA GLU A 62 9.57 -11.66 8.79
C GLU A 62 9.63 -11.23 7.32
N ASN A 63 8.66 -11.68 6.52
CA ASN A 63 8.59 -11.30 5.11
C ASN A 63 8.32 -9.80 4.95
N ILE A 64 7.46 -9.22 5.80
CA ILE A 64 7.21 -7.79 5.80
C ILE A 64 8.49 -7.03 6.15
N ASP A 65 9.18 -7.45 7.19
CA ASP A 65 10.41 -6.79 7.65
C ASP A 65 11.48 -6.82 6.55
N ARG A 66 11.61 -7.95 5.86
CA ARG A 66 12.53 -8.09 4.73
C ARG A 66 12.15 -7.17 3.58
N TYR A 67 10.87 -7.10 3.25
CA TYR A 67 10.36 -6.19 2.22
C TYR A 67 10.67 -4.73 2.57
N ARG A 68 10.41 -4.34 3.81
CA ARG A 68 10.63 -2.95 4.24
C ARG A 68 12.09 -2.52 4.20
N ALA A 69 13.01 -3.48 4.25
CA ALA A 69 14.44 -3.22 4.15
C ALA A 69 14.96 -3.32 2.71
N SER A 70 14.08 -3.63 1.74
CA SER A 70 14.49 -3.90 0.37
C SER A 70 14.59 -2.65 -0.51
N ALA A 71 15.31 -2.79 -1.63
CA ALA A 71 15.37 -1.74 -2.66
C ALA A 71 13.99 -1.51 -3.29
N ALA A 72 13.17 -2.56 -3.40
CA ALA A 72 11.83 -2.44 -3.95
C ALA A 72 10.94 -1.52 -3.09
N HIS A 73 11.06 -1.62 -1.76
CA HIS A 73 10.32 -0.75 -0.85
C HIS A 73 10.76 0.70 -1.00
N GLU A 74 12.06 0.95 -1.15
CA GLU A 74 12.56 2.30 -1.39
C GLU A 74 12.02 2.87 -2.71
N GLU A 75 11.96 2.05 -3.75
CA GLU A 75 11.41 2.46 -5.04
C GLU A 75 9.92 2.81 -4.92
N ILE A 76 9.14 1.97 -4.21
CA ILE A 76 7.72 2.22 -3.99
C ILE A 76 7.52 3.52 -3.22
N LYS A 77 8.35 3.79 -2.21
CA LYS A 77 8.27 5.05 -1.46
C LYS A 77 8.56 6.26 -2.36
N ARG A 78 9.50 6.14 -3.30
CA ARG A 78 9.77 7.22 -4.26
C ARG A 78 8.58 7.47 -5.17
N HIS A 79 7.92 6.41 -5.64
CA HIS A 79 6.69 6.57 -6.44
C HIS A 79 5.59 7.25 -5.62
N GLY A 80 5.39 6.79 -4.39
CA GLY A 80 4.38 7.35 -3.50
C GLY A 80 4.63 8.81 -3.15
N ALA A 81 5.89 9.23 -3.09
CA ALA A 81 6.24 10.61 -2.79
C ALA A 81 5.78 11.62 -3.85
N ARG A 82 5.46 11.14 -5.06
CA ARG A 82 4.89 12.00 -6.11
C ARG A 82 3.43 12.36 -5.84
N LEU A 83 2.78 11.62 -4.94
CA LEU A 83 1.42 11.95 -4.52
C LEU A 83 1.48 12.86 -3.31
N LYS A 84 0.74 13.97 -3.37
CA LYS A 84 0.59 14.85 -2.22
C LYS A 84 -0.58 14.34 -1.39
N THR A 85 -0.27 13.65 -0.29
CA THR A 85 -1.29 13.18 0.63
C THR A 85 -1.74 14.35 1.52
N ALA A 86 -3.03 14.34 1.88
CA ALA A 86 -3.59 15.37 2.75
C ALA A 86 -3.02 15.29 4.17
N GLN A 87 -2.56 14.08 4.55
CA GLN A 87 -1.94 13.81 5.85
C GLN A 87 -0.99 12.63 5.68
N PRO A 88 -0.04 12.44 6.60
CA PRO A 88 0.88 11.29 6.51
C PRO A 88 0.12 9.96 6.49
N PRO A 89 0.52 9.01 5.64
CA PRO A 89 -0.10 7.70 5.63
C PRO A 89 0.03 6.99 6.97
N VAL A 90 -1.00 6.25 7.36
CA VAL A 90 -1.01 5.47 8.60
C VAL A 90 -0.93 3.99 8.24
N VAL A 91 0.04 3.30 8.82
CA VAL A 91 0.23 1.85 8.59
C VAL A 91 -0.24 1.09 9.82
N LYS A 92 -1.08 0.08 9.60
CA LYS A 92 -1.55 -0.82 10.65
C LYS A 92 -1.40 -2.26 10.18
N GLU A 93 -1.02 -3.14 11.11
CA GLU A 93 -0.84 -4.55 10.81
C GLU A 93 -1.69 -5.39 11.75
N TYR A 94 -2.31 -6.43 11.20
CA TYR A 94 -3.24 -7.29 11.92
C TYR A 94 -2.95 -8.75 11.63
N VAL A 95 -3.17 -9.59 12.61
CA VAL A 95 -3.08 -11.05 12.45
C VAL A 95 -4.45 -11.56 12.04
N LEU A 96 -4.49 -12.44 11.05
CA LEU A 96 -5.72 -13.10 10.67
C LEU A 96 -6.01 -14.21 11.70
N VAL A 97 -7.12 -14.11 12.40
CA VAL A 97 -7.52 -15.10 13.42
C VAL A 97 -8.53 -16.10 12.87
#